data_93b8b457cee6fee4cb5b50ba1657e9b2
#
_entry.id   93b8b457cee6fee4cb5b50ba1657e9b2
#
_cell.length_a   1.000
_cell.length_b   1.000
_cell.length_c   1.000
_cell.angle_alpha   90.00
_cell.angle_beta   90.00
_cell.angle_gamma   90.00
#
_symmetry.space_group_name_H-M   'P 1'
#
loop_
_entity.id
_entity.type
_entity.pdbx_description
1 polymer ?
#
loop_
_entity_poly.entity_id
_entity_poly.type
_entity_poly.pdbx_seq_one_letter_code
_entity_poly.pdbx_strand_id
1 'polypeptide(L)'
;MVIGSEEIAVDSDVASAVSKVSGDGMSSSVTQVSNEINFATNTVTVNIGSKSFTGKLTGAETGLISDISFKSERSKKADRSIYLDNLVVREYETDSSDTDETAFPKFKSGTYTKDGSTMKYRYYLPENYDSSVSYPVVMFLHSETRKGNDNEKQLYNAQDLFDKVIEQESTNPCILVAPQCSADSNWTDLSDMIDGVVNDIQNQYSVNNEKIYIAGYSEGTEGCYKVVSDNPDKYAGIIAIAGKGDATLAQAIAKNNTGVMIFAGGEDDTEINDSSKAIYKALVENGATNVEYKEIYGEGHNILKSAANTSGLLDWLFAKNLTDNKTKNTKTVDLAIFMGQSNMAGRGEYADATECPIGVGYEFRSVSNADMLFGVSEPFGKSENNDSINDNGSNGVDRRSGDMVSSLMNSYYAETGVPIVGVQASRGGTNIGYWNTAAQKNEAQSRLTAAKTYLEDNGYTVNHIFMVWCQGEADADKIYSGSQSAASYKSQTLNVFEYMKTVGVTDMFIVQTGHYNGDDL
;
A
#
# COMPACT_ATOMS: atom_id res chain seq x y z
N MET A 1 14.93 -22.03 20.16
CA MET A 1 14.42 -20.65 20.19
C MET A 1 15.30 -19.85 21.14
N VAL A 2 15.72 -18.67 20.77
CA VAL A 2 16.54 -17.81 21.65
C VAL A 2 15.72 -16.55 21.96
N ILE A 3 15.58 -16.21 23.23
CA ILE A 3 14.92 -15.00 23.69
C ILE A 3 15.94 -14.22 24.53
N GLY A 4 16.30 -13.02 24.13
CA GLY A 4 17.41 -12.29 24.74
C GLY A 4 18.76 -12.95 24.49
N SER A 5 19.70 -12.82 25.45
CA SER A 5 21.02 -13.46 25.38
C SER A 5 21.03 -14.93 25.81
N GLU A 6 19.90 -15.49 26.23
CA GLU A 6 19.78 -16.86 26.73
C GLU A 6 19.07 -17.77 25.73
N GLU A 7 19.59 -18.99 25.59
CA GLU A 7 19.00 -20.04 24.76
C GLU A 7 17.89 -20.74 25.57
N ILE A 8 16.62 -20.57 25.15
CA ILE A 8 15.49 -21.23 25.78
C ILE A 8 15.37 -22.61 25.18
N ALA A 9 15.62 -23.64 25.98
CA ALA A 9 15.37 -25.01 25.61
C ALA A 9 13.86 -25.26 25.58
N VAL A 10 13.33 -25.60 24.41
CA VAL A 10 11.95 -26.14 24.28
C VAL A 10 11.98 -27.60 24.68
N ASP A 11 10.97 -28.04 25.45
CA ASP A 11 10.84 -29.41 25.86
C ASP A 11 11.05 -30.40 24.70
N SER A 12 11.74 -31.50 24.96
CA SER A 12 12.11 -32.50 23.95
C SER A 12 10.91 -33.02 23.14
N ASP A 13 9.71 -33.02 23.74
CA ASP A 13 8.49 -33.49 23.08
C ASP A 13 7.98 -32.50 22.02
N VAL A 14 8.12 -31.19 22.22
CA VAL A 14 7.78 -30.16 21.24
C VAL A 14 8.82 -30.16 20.11
N ALA A 15 10.11 -30.24 20.45
CA ALA A 15 11.18 -30.33 19.45
C ALA A 15 11.07 -31.61 18.61
N SER A 16 10.68 -32.73 19.20
CA SER A 16 10.45 -34.01 18.52
C SER A 16 9.20 -33.97 17.64
N ALA A 17 8.13 -33.29 18.07
CA ALA A 17 6.91 -33.14 17.28
C ALA A 17 7.12 -32.21 16.04
N VAL A 18 7.86 -31.13 16.22
CA VAL A 18 8.24 -30.23 15.11
C VAL A 18 9.16 -30.94 14.11
N SER A 19 10.11 -31.76 14.57
CA SER A 19 10.98 -32.54 13.69
C SER A 19 10.24 -33.66 12.94
N LYS A 20 9.20 -34.25 13.51
CA LYS A 20 8.36 -35.26 12.82
C LYS A 20 7.46 -34.70 11.75
N VAL A 21 7.02 -33.46 11.90
CA VAL A 21 6.22 -32.75 10.85
C VAL A 21 7.09 -32.33 9.66
N SER A 22 8.39 -32.08 9.90
CA SER A 22 9.34 -31.72 8.85
C SER A 22 9.95 -32.90 8.10
N GLY A 23 9.74 -34.14 8.54
CA GLY A 23 10.41 -35.34 8.04
C GLY A 23 9.72 -36.07 6.88
N ASP A 24 8.41 -35.94 6.74
CA ASP A 24 7.64 -36.66 5.72
C ASP A 24 7.08 -35.69 4.67
N GLY A 25 7.83 -35.54 3.60
CA GLY A 25 7.39 -35.10 2.28
C GLY A 25 6.33 -34.00 2.25
N MET A 26 6.67 -32.78 2.60
CA MET A 26 5.78 -31.65 2.34
C MET A 26 5.60 -31.47 0.83
N SER A 27 4.42 -31.80 0.32
CA SER A 27 3.92 -31.26 -0.94
C SER A 27 3.74 -29.74 -0.77
N SER A 28 3.89 -29.00 -1.84
CA SER A 28 3.92 -27.55 -1.99
C SER A 28 2.71 -26.75 -1.46
N SER A 29 2.06 -27.17 -0.39
CA SER A 29 1.00 -26.40 0.28
C SER A 29 1.57 -25.70 1.51
N VAL A 30 1.41 -24.39 1.58
CA VAL A 30 1.75 -23.56 2.75
C VAL A 30 0.92 -24.05 3.93
N THR A 31 1.58 -24.60 4.95
CA THR A 31 0.92 -24.98 6.19
C THR A 31 1.04 -23.80 7.15
N GLN A 32 -0.07 -23.24 7.56
CA GLN A 32 -0.10 -22.17 8.54
C GLN A 32 0.45 -22.66 9.87
N VAL A 33 1.46 -21.97 10.38
CA VAL A 33 2.05 -22.22 11.70
C VAL A 33 1.80 -20.99 12.56
N SER A 34 1.11 -21.15 13.69
CA SER A 34 0.97 -20.09 14.68
C SER A 34 1.60 -20.50 16.00
N ASN A 35 2.22 -19.55 16.69
CA ASN A 35 2.86 -19.76 17.98
C ASN A 35 2.24 -18.84 19.01
N GLU A 36 1.92 -19.37 20.18
CA GLU A 36 1.49 -18.62 21.35
C GLU A 36 2.50 -18.85 22.48
N ILE A 37 3.06 -17.78 23.03
CA ILE A 37 3.98 -17.84 24.17
C ILE A 37 3.27 -17.18 25.34
N ASN A 38 3.03 -17.94 26.39
CA ASN A 38 2.41 -17.45 27.63
C ASN A 38 3.45 -17.42 28.74
N PHE A 39 3.95 -16.23 29.07
CA PHE A 39 4.96 -16.05 30.11
C PHE A 39 4.41 -16.24 31.54
N ALA A 40 3.12 -15.97 31.77
CA ALA A 40 2.50 -16.16 33.09
C ALA A 40 2.42 -17.62 33.46
N THR A 41 2.26 -18.52 32.51
CA THR A 41 2.22 -19.96 32.70
C THR A 41 3.54 -20.65 32.31
N ASN A 42 4.52 -19.91 31.84
CA ASN A 42 5.76 -20.43 31.28
C ASN A 42 5.53 -21.48 30.18
N THR A 43 4.58 -21.23 29.27
CA THR A 43 4.24 -22.19 28.22
C THR A 43 4.44 -21.59 26.84
N VAL A 44 4.83 -22.44 25.90
CA VAL A 44 4.79 -22.13 24.45
C VAL A 44 3.84 -23.13 23.79
N THR A 45 2.90 -22.63 23.00
CA THR A 45 2.01 -23.44 22.18
C THR A 45 2.31 -23.20 20.70
N VAL A 46 2.62 -24.26 19.97
CA VAL A 46 2.88 -24.22 18.52
C VAL A 46 1.70 -24.91 17.83
N ASN A 47 1.01 -24.20 16.97
CA ASN A 47 -0.07 -24.75 16.16
C ASN A 47 0.41 -24.93 14.72
N ILE A 48 0.24 -26.12 14.16
CA ILE A 48 0.61 -26.47 12.78
C ILE A 48 -0.63 -27.07 12.12
N GLY A 49 -1.32 -26.30 11.30
CA GLY A 49 -2.62 -26.68 10.76
C GLY A 49 -3.62 -26.95 11.88
N SER A 50 -4.22 -28.14 11.93
CA SER A 50 -5.18 -28.56 12.98
C SER A 50 -4.53 -29.17 14.23
N LYS A 51 -3.21 -29.22 14.32
CA LYS A 51 -2.48 -29.80 15.44
C LYS A 51 -1.89 -28.73 16.33
N SER A 52 -2.02 -28.91 17.66
CA SER A 52 -1.47 -28.02 18.68
C SER A 52 -0.48 -28.79 19.56
N PHE A 53 0.65 -28.20 19.88
CA PHE A 53 1.70 -28.73 20.74
C PHE A 53 2.04 -27.68 21.79
N THR A 54 1.95 -28.06 23.07
CA THR A 54 2.25 -27.16 24.18
C THR A 54 3.41 -27.69 24.98
N GLY A 55 4.41 -26.87 25.24
CA GLY A 55 5.57 -27.19 26.08
C GLY A 55 5.81 -26.09 27.11
N LYS A 56 6.74 -26.33 28.03
CA LYS A 56 7.14 -25.36 29.06
C LYS A 56 8.38 -24.57 28.61
N LEU A 57 8.42 -23.27 28.95
CA LEU A 57 9.61 -22.43 28.86
C LEU A 57 10.48 -22.67 30.08
N THR A 58 11.77 -22.87 29.89
CA THR A 58 12.76 -23.00 30.98
C THR A 58 13.78 -21.89 30.86
N GLY A 59 14.07 -21.15 31.93
CA GLY A 59 15.06 -20.07 31.97
C GLY A 59 14.52 -18.65 31.93
N ALA A 60 13.20 -18.43 31.92
CA ALA A 60 12.62 -17.08 31.88
C ALA A 60 12.36 -16.54 33.31
N GLU A 61 13.38 -15.96 33.95
CA GLU A 61 13.21 -15.41 35.31
C GLU A 61 12.90 -13.90 35.36
N THR A 62 12.93 -13.16 34.28
CA THR A 62 12.94 -11.67 34.34
C THR A 62 11.87 -10.91 33.57
N GLY A 63 10.98 -11.56 32.85
CA GLY A 63 9.81 -10.89 32.23
C GLY A 63 10.12 -9.84 31.14
N LEU A 64 11.37 -9.63 30.77
CA LEU A 64 11.79 -8.69 29.72
C LEU A 64 12.30 -9.46 28.50
N ILE A 65 11.62 -9.30 27.36
CA ILE A 65 12.07 -9.80 26.06
C ILE A 65 12.74 -8.66 25.34
N SER A 66 14.08 -8.76 25.16
CA SER A 66 14.82 -7.78 24.34
C SER A 66 14.89 -8.19 22.88
N ASP A 67 14.92 -9.50 22.58
CA ASP A 67 15.07 -10.02 21.23
C ASP A 67 14.37 -11.38 21.06
N ILE A 68 13.74 -11.61 19.93
CA ILE A 68 13.25 -12.92 19.51
C ILE A 68 13.99 -13.32 18.23
N SER A 69 14.75 -14.41 18.27
CA SER A 69 15.44 -14.89 17.07
C SER A 69 15.05 -16.32 16.73
N PHE A 70 14.90 -16.60 15.44
CA PHE A 70 14.59 -17.92 14.91
C PHE A 70 15.82 -18.45 14.19
N LYS A 71 16.32 -19.62 14.60
CA LYS A 71 17.42 -20.31 13.91
C LYS A 71 16.88 -21.54 13.21
N SER A 72 17.15 -21.68 11.90
CA SER A 72 17.00 -22.96 11.23
C SER A 72 18.36 -23.68 11.22
N GLU A 73 18.43 -24.93 11.63
CA GLU A 73 19.62 -25.74 11.42
C GLU A 73 19.77 -26.07 9.93
N ARG A 74 20.91 -25.69 9.35
CA ARG A 74 21.24 -25.99 7.95
C ARG A 74 21.44 -27.48 7.73
N SER A 75 20.56 -28.12 7.00
CA SER A 75 20.93 -29.31 6.23
C SER A 75 21.52 -28.85 4.89
N LYS A 76 22.60 -29.45 4.47
CA LYS A 76 23.48 -29.01 3.36
C LYS A 76 22.85 -28.95 1.94
N LYS A 77 21.52 -28.91 1.79
CA LYS A 77 20.89 -29.06 0.46
C LYS A 77 19.56 -28.32 0.26
N ALA A 78 19.35 -27.14 0.74
CA ALA A 78 18.35 -26.20 0.13
C ALA A 78 18.33 -24.87 0.90
N ASP A 79 18.25 -23.77 0.20
CA ASP A 79 17.86 -22.49 0.79
C ASP A 79 16.41 -22.63 1.26
N ARG A 80 16.19 -22.49 2.57
CA ARG A 80 14.85 -22.46 3.16
C ARG A 80 14.66 -21.11 3.79
N SER A 81 13.68 -20.37 3.28
CA SER A 81 13.21 -19.13 3.88
C SER A 81 12.13 -19.46 4.91
N ILE A 82 12.24 -18.88 6.11
CA ILE A 82 11.17 -18.90 7.12
C ILE A 82 10.47 -17.56 7.00
N TYR A 83 9.24 -17.56 6.54
CA TYR A 83 8.39 -16.38 6.57
C TYR A 83 7.67 -16.34 7.90
N LEU A 84 7.88 -15.25 8.66
CA LEU A 84 7.16 -14.98 9.90
C LEU A 84 6.08 -13.96 9.58
N ASP A 85 4.85 -14.42 9.52
CA ASP A 85 3.68 -13.58 9.41
C ASP A 85 3.09 -13.40 10.81
N ASN A 86 2.84 -12.15 11.21
CA ASN A 86 2.18 -11.79 12.47
C ASN A 86 2.88 -12.23 13.77
N LEU A 87 4.15 -11.82 14.01
CA LEU A 87 4.72 -11.91 15.34
C LEU A 87 4.10 -10.82 16.24
N VAL A 88 3.09 -11.18 17.02
CA VAL A 88 2.50 -10.29 18.03
C VAL A 88 3.11 -10.63 19.38
N VAL A 89 3.95 -9.75 19.92
CA VAL A 89 4.42 -9.83 21.30
C VAL A 89 3.42 -9.05 22.16
N ARG A 90 2.75 -9.75 23.08
CA ARG A 90 1.84 -9.15 24.05
C ARG A 90 2.39 -9.32 25.44
N GLU A 91 2.44 -8.24 26.20
CA GLU A 91 2.61 -8.32 27.64
C GLU A 91 1.27 -8.80 28.23
N TYR A 92 1.30 -9.93 28.91
CA TYR A 92 0.14 -10.47 29.64
C TYR A 92 0.37 -10.12 31.10
N GLU A 93 -0.34 -9.11 31.60
CA GLU A 93 -0.45 -8.93 33.05
C GLU A 93 -1.39 -9.97 33.65
N THR A 94 -0.98 -10.52 34.78
CA THR A 94 -1.74 -11.50 35.55
C THR A 94 -3.02 -10.87 36.05
N ASP A 95 -4.12 -11.58 35.84
CA ASP A 95 -5.44 -11.33 36.36
C ASP A 95 -5.40 -11.04 37.89
N SER A 96 -5.40 -9.78 38.24
CA SER A 96 -5.68 -9.30 39.59
C SER A 96 -6.66 -8.17 39.54
N SER A 97 -7.93 -8.53 39.75
CA SER A 97 -9.02 -7.65 40.23
C SER A 97 -9.05 -6.21 39.77
N ASP A 98 -10.05 -5.90 38.91
CA ASP A 98 -10.69 -4.60 38.78
C ASP A 98 -9.78 -3.36 38.92
N THR A 99 -8.96 -3.10 37.90
CA THR A 99 -8.60 -1.75 37.50
C THR A 99 -8.59 -1.70 35.98
N ASP A 100 -9.31 -0.73 35.41
CA ASP A 100 -9.55 -0.50 33.99
C ASP A 100 -8.27 0.03 33.27
N GLU A 101 -7.14 -0.68 33.35
CA GLU A 101 -5.94 -0.40 32.57
C GLU A 101 -6.01 -1.12 31.25
N THR A 102 -6.65 -0.47 30.28
CA THR A 102 -6.70 -0.95 28.89
C THR A 102 -5.32 -0.82 28.22
N ALA A 103 -5.02 -1.67 27.26
CA ALA A 103 -3.83 -1.55 26.41
C ALA A 103 -3.77 -0.17 25.68
N PHE A 104 -4.86 0.57 25.69
CA PHE A 104 -5.02 1.87 25.03
C PHE A 104 -5.55 2.93 26.01
N PRO A 105 -4.75 3.36 27.00
CA PRO A 105 -5.23 4.22 28.10
C PRO A 105 -5.68 5.61 27.64
N LYS A 106 -5.25 6.07 26.47
CA LYS A 106 -5.69 7.35 25.90
C LYS A 106 -7.09 7.30 25.30
N PHE A 107 -7.65 6.11 25.05
CA PHE A 107 -8.95 5.95 24.41
C PHE A 107 -10.06 5.75 25.45
N LYS A 108 -11.06 6.61 25.40
CA LYS A 108 -12.27 6.52 26.22
C LYS A 108 -13.25 5.51 25.63
N SER A 109 -14.14 4.97 26.46
CA SER A 109 -15.21 4.05 26.04
C SER A 109 -16.51 4.80 25.79
N GLY A 110 -17.22 4.42 24.72
CA GLY A 110 -18.57 4.88 24.39
C GLY A 110 -19.48 3.71 24.02
N THR A 111 -20.78 3.98 24.01
CA THR A 111 -21.80 2.99 23.65
C THR A 111 -22.94 3.71 22.95
N TYR A 112 -23.27 3.30 21.73
CA TYR A 112 -24.42 3.77 21.00
C TYR A 112 -25.51 2.70 20.99
N THR A 113 -26.76 3.10 21.25
CA THR A 113 -27.91 2.17 21.26
C THR A 113 -29.03 2.71 20.37
N LYS A 114 -29.55 1.85 19.48
CA LYS A 114 -30.69 2.14 18.62
C LYS A 114 -31.56 0.89 18.51
N ASP A 115 -32.86 1.03 18.74
CA ASP A 115 -33.88 -0.04 18.58
C ASP A 115 -33.51 -1.35 19.31
N GLY A 116 -32.90 -1.23 20.48
CA GLY A 116 -32.47 -2.38 21.30
C GLY A 116 -31.12 -2.99 20.90
N SER A 117 -30.54 -2.58 19.78
CA SER A 117 -29.19 -2.96 19.36
C SER A 117 -28.15 -2.01 19.92
N THR A 118 -26.99 -2.52 20.30
CA THR A 118 -25.92 -1.74 20.93
C THR A 118 -24.62 -1.93 20.19
N MET A 119 -23.92 -0.83 19.86
CA MET A 119 -22.57 -0.81 19.33
C MET A 119 -21.65 -0.11 20.33
N LYS A 120 -20.64 -0.83 20.80
CA LYS A 120 -19.58 -0.26 21.62
C LYS A 120 -18.54 0.39 20.73
N TYR A 121 -17.91 1.45 21.22
CA TYR A 121 -16.82 2.11 20.50
C TYR A 121 -15.79 2.68 21.46
N ARG A 122 -14.57 2.86 20.95
CA ARG A 122 -13.50 3.60 21.62
C ARG A 122 -13.28 4.90 20.88
N TYR A 123 -12.92 5.95 21.62
CA TYR A 123 -12.64 7.25 21.02
C TYR A 123 -11.53 7.99 21.74
N TYR A 124 -10.83 8.82 21.00
CA TYR A 124 -9.76 9.69 21.47
C TYR A 124 -10.11 11.13 21.18
N LEU A 125 -9.84 12.02 22.12
CA LEU A 125 -9.89 13.47 21.94
C LEU A 125 -8.46 14.02 21.92
N PRO A 126 -8.17 15.04 21.08
CA PRO A 126 -6.87 15.70 21.11
C PRO A 126 -6.47 16.13 22.52
N GLU A 127 -5.18 16.08 22.84
CA GLU A 127 -4.69 16.39 24.21
C GLU A 127 -5.14 17.77 24.70
N ASN A 128 -5.24 18.75 23.78
CA ASN A 128 -5.68 20.11 24.08
C ASN A 128 -7.09 20.36 23.52
N TYR A 129 -8.00 19.39 23.64
CA TYR A 129 -9.37 19.57 23.17
C TYR A 129 -10.03 20.80 23.78
N ASP A 130 -10.53 21.69 22.90
CA ASP A 130 -11.28 22.91 23.25
C ASP A 130 -12.64 22.87 22.54
N SER A 131 -13.72 22.88 23.29
CA SER A 131 -15.09 22.87 22.76
C SER A 131 -15.46 24.08 21.89
N SER A 132 -14.66 25.12 21.89
CA SER A 132 -14.82 26.29 21.01
C SER A 132 -14.21 26.08 19.62
N VAL A 133 -13.42 25.01 19.43
CA VAL A 133 -12.78 24.62 18.16
C VAL A 133 -13.50 23.42 17.59
N SER A 134 -13.74 23.42 16.26
CA SER A 134 -14.35 22.27 15.58
C SER A 134 -13.27 21.34 15.03
N TYR A 135 -13.36 20.05 15.37
CA TYR A 135 -12.37 19.03 15.03
C TYR A 135 -12.84 18.08 13.93
N PRO A 136 -11.99 17.70 12.97
CA PRO A 136 -12.24 16.56 12.09
C PRO A 136 -12.48 15.28 12.90
N VAL A 137 -13.19 14.33 12.30
CA VAL A 137 -13.36 12.97 12.85
C VAL A 137 -12.71 11.97 11.89
N VAL A 138 -11.90 11.05 12.42
CA VAL A 138 -11.42 9.87 11.72
C VAL A 138 -11.95 8.62 12.40
N MET A 139 -12.86 7.91 11.73
CA MET A 139 -13.38 6.64 12.19
C MET A 139 -12.64 5.48 11.53
N PHE A 140 -12.42 4.39 12.26
CA PHE A 140 -11.77 3.19 11.73
C PHE A 140 -12.63 1.94 11.97
N LEU A 141 -12.94 1.20 10.90
CA LEU A 141 -13.65 -0.08 10.93
C LEU A 141 -12.64 -1.24 10.81
N HIS A 142 -12.64 -2.09 11.81
CA HIS A 142 -11.70 -3.21 11.93
C HIS A 142 -12.04 -4.39 11.02
N SER A 143 -11.11 -5.33 10.87
CA SER A 143 -11.28 -6.59 10.14
C SER A 143 -12.18 -7.59 10.87
N GLU A 144 -12.62 -8.63 10.17
CA GLU A 144 -13.40 -9.74 10.72
C GLU A 144 -12.78 -10.33 12.00
N THR A 145 -11.45 -10.46 12.05
CA THR A 145 -10.73 -11.06 13.18
C THR A 145 -10.81 -10.25 14.48
N ARG A 146 -11.33 -9.03 14.44
CA ARG A 146 -11.47 -8.13 15.59
C ARG A 146 -12.91 -7.94 16.05
N LYS A 147 -13.85 -8.68 15.46
CA LYS A 147 -15.24 -8.74 15.92
C LYS A 147 -15.30 -9.19 17.39
N GLY A 148 -16.27 -8.68 18.10
CA GLY A 148 -16.45 -9.03 19.51
C GLY A 148 -17.34 -8.06 20.27
N ASN A 149 -17.18 -8.09 21.59
CA ASN A 149 -17.96 -7.28 22.52
C ASN A 149 -17.10 -6.80 23.71
N ASP A 150 -15.77 -6.92 23.58
CA ASP A 150 -14.81 -6.51 24.61
C ASP A 150 -14.56 -4.99 24.58
N ASN A 151 -14.90 -4.32 23.48
CA ASN A 151 -14.63 -2.89 23.24
C ASN A 151 -13.13 -2.54 23.27
N GLU A 152 -12.27 -3.46 22.87
CA GLU A 152 -10.81 -3.27 22.86
C GLU A 152 -10.15 -3.78 21.57
N LYS A 153 -10.53 -4.96 21.08
CA LYS A 153 -9.89 -5.61 19.92
C LYS A 153 -9.87 -4.75 18.65
N GLN A 154 -10.88 -3.89 18.45
CA GLN A 154 -10.95 -3.00 17.30
C GLN A 154 -9.75 -2.04 17.22
N LEU A 155 -9.19 -1.64 18.36
CA LEU A 155 -8.06 -0.71 18.39
C LEU A 155 -6.75 -1.31 17.85
N TYR A 156 -6.57 -2.63 17.93
CA TYR A 156 -5.37 -3.28 17.39
C TYR A 156 -5.24 -3.16 15.85
N ASN A 157 -6.34 -3.04 15.12
CA ASN A 157 -6.27 -2.71 13.70
C ASN A 157 -6.18 -1.19 13.46
N ALA A 158 -6.82 -0.39 14.30
CA ALA A 158 -6.83 1.06 14.16
C ALA A 158 -5.48 1.69 14.51
N GLN A 159 -4.67 1.04 15.34
CA GLN A 159 -3.47 1.58 15.95
C GLN A 159 -2.50 2.17 14.94
N ASP A 160 -2.13 1.44 13.88
CA ASP A 160 -1.14 1.92 12.93
C ASP A 160 -1.53 3.27 12.30
N LEU A 161 -2.81 3.43 11.92
CA LEU A 161 -3.31 4.70 11.37
C LEU A 161 -3.47 5.75 12.46
N PHE A 162 -4.02 5.39 13.62
CA PHE A 162 -4.30 6.33 14.69
C PHE A 162 -3.02 6.90 15.30
N ASP A 163 -1.97 6.08 15.44
CA ASP A 163 -0.67 6.56 15.91
C ASP A 163 -0.10 7.62 14.95
N LYS A 164 -0.24 7.43 13.64
CA LYS A 164 0.18 8.43 12.65
C LYS A 164 -0.62 9.72 12.74
N VAL A 165 -1.91 9.64 12.98
CA VAL A 165 -2.74 10.83 13.18
C VAL A 165 -2.35 11.55 14.47
N ILE A 166 -2.11 10.83 15.56
CA ILE A 166 -1.69 11.40 16.86
C ILE A 166 -0.28 12.03 16.74
N GLU A 167 0.64 11.42 15.99
CA GLU A 167 1.98 11.99 15.71
C GLU A 167 1.88 13.38 15.04
N GLN A 168 0.84 13.64 14.26
CA GLN A 168 0.59 14.92 13.58
C GLN A 168 -0.43 15.83 14.30
N GLU A 169 -0.81 15.52 15.53
CA GLU A 169 -1.84 16.25 16.29
C GLU A 169 -1.58 17.76 16.41
N SER A 170 -0.31 18.17 16.46
CA SER A 170 0.06 19.60 16.52
C SER A 170 -0.39 20.42 15.30
N THR A 171 -0.54 19.77 14.13
CA THR A 171 -0.94 20.40 12.87
C THR A 171 -2.36 20.03 12.45
N ASN A 172 -2.77 18.81 12.76
CA ASN A 172 -4.06 18.25 12.37
C ASN A 172 -4.77 17.57 13.55
N PRO A 173 -5.13 18.32 14.60
CA PRO A 173 -5.83 17.74 15.74
C PRO A 173 -7.20 17.21 15.30
N CYS A 174 -7.53 15.96 15.65
CA CYS A 174 -8.80 15.35 15.29
C CYS A 174 -9.33 14.38 16.36
N ILE A 175 -10.61 14.05 16.27
CA ILE A 175 -11.25 13.04 17.10
C ILE A 175 -11.12 11.70 16.38
N LEU A 176 -10.59 10.69 17.07
CA LEU A 176 -10.50 9.33 16.54
C LEU A 176 -11.61 8.46 17.12
N VAL A 177 -12.20 7.59 16.30
CA VAL A 177 -13.32 6.75 16.71
C VAL A 177 -13.15 5.34 16.14
N ALA A 178 -13.25 4.31 16.98
CA ALA A 178 -13.18 2.91 16.59
C ALA A 178 -14.39 2.14 17.14
N PRO A 179 -15.47 1.95 16.38
CA PRO A 179 -16.57 1.09 16.78
C PRO A 179 -16.16 -0.38 16.68
N GLN A 180 -16.85 -1.26 17.43
CA GLN A 180 -16.65 -2.69 17.36
C GLN A 180 -17.89 -3.38 16.78
N CYS A 181 -17.69 -4.13 15.70
CA CYS A 181 -18.68 -5.03 15.14
C CYS A 181 -18.83 -6.26 16.04
N SER A 182 -20.06 -6.66 16.35
CA SER A 182 -20.31 -7.87 17.11
C SER A 182 -19.96 -9.13 16.31
N ALA A 183 -19.70 -10.25 17.01
CA ALA A 183 -19.29 -11.51 16.39
C ALA A 183 -20.33 -12.05 15.38
N ASP A 184 -21.60 -11.75 15.62
CA ASP A 184 -22.74 -12.29 14.84
C ASP A 184 -23.23 -11.30 13.75
N SER A 185 -22.48 -10.24 13.47
CA SER A 185 -22.86 -9.19 12.51
C SER A 185 -21.76 -8.97 11.48
N ASN A 186 -22.13 -8.26 10.38
CA ASN A 186 -21.19 -7.77 9.37
C ASN A 186 -21.30 -6.26 9.28
N TRP A 187 -20.20 -5.58 8.91
CA TRP A 187 -20.19 -4.13 8.80
C TRP A 187 -21.22 -3.58 7.82
N THR A 188 -21.50 -4.29 6.73
CA THR A 188 -22.50 -3.89 5.72
C THR A 188 -23.93 -3.86 6.25
N ASP A 189 -24.23 -4.63 7.29
CA ASP A 189 -25.54 -4.66 7.95
C ASP A 189 -25.70 -3.58 9.02
N LEU A 190 -24.58 -2.91 9.38
CA LEU A 190 -24.50 -1.98 10.51
C LEU A 190 -24.37 -0.51 10.10
N SER A 191 -24.66 -0.17 8.84
CA SER A 191 -24.53 1.20 8.32
C SER A 191 -25.19 2.25 9.22
N ASP A 192 -26.43 2.02 9.66
CA ASP A 192 -27.16 2.89 10.57
C ASP A 192 -26.52 3.01 11.96
N MET A 193 -25.89 1.92 12.45
CA MET A 193 -25.21 1.92 13.75
C MET A 193 -23.89 2.68 13.67
N ILE A 194 -23.14 2.52 12.59
CA ILE A 194 -21.90 3.26 12.32
C ILE A 194 -22.20 4.75 12.24
N ASP A 195 -23.20 5.14 11.45
CA ASP A 195 -23.63 6.52 11.32
C ASP A 195 -24.12 7.08 12.66
N GLY A 196 -24.81 6.25 13.45
CA GLY A 196 -25.27 6.59 14.80
C GLY A 196 -24.13 6.86 15.78
N VAL A 197 -23.02 6.13 15.71
CA VAL A 197 -21.83 6.43 16.52
C VAL A 197 -21.23 7.79 16.15
N VAL A 198 -21.19 8.14 14.85
CA VAL A 198 -20.75 9.48 14.43
C VAL A 198 -21.68 10.56 15.00
N ASN A 199 -23.01 10.36 14.92
CA ASN A 199 -23.99 11.30 15.49
C ASN A 199 -23.82 11.45 17.02
N ASP A 200 -23.50 10.36 17.71
CA ASP A 200 -23.25 10.40 19.15
C ASP A 200 -22.01 11.24 19.49
N ILE A 201 -20.93 11.10 18.73
CA ILE A 201 -19.73 11.96 18.85
C ILE A 201 -20.06 13.43 18.53
N GLN A 202 -20.83 13.71 17.47
CA GLN A 202 -21.26 15.06 17.10
C GLN A 202 -22.12 15.74 18.19
N ASN A 203 -22.92 14.95 18.91
CA ASN A 203 -23.75 15.46 20.00
C ASN A 203 -22.95 15.77 21.27
N GLN A 204 -21.83 15.09 21.48
CA GLN A 204 -21.01 15.21 22.69
C GLN A 204 -19.86 16.21 22.51
N TYR A 205 -19.34 16.36 21.31
CA TYR A 205 -18.11 17.10 21.03
C TYR A 205 -18.27 18.06 19.85
N SER A 206 -17.37 19.06 19.80
CA SER A 206 -17.32 20.04 18.70
C SER A 206 -16.69 19.44 17.46
N VAL A 207 -17.51 18.92 16.55
CA VAL A 207 -17.09 18.26 15.30
C VAL A 207 -17.17 19.22 14.12
N ASN A 208 -16.16 19.19 13.26
CA ASN A 208 -16.22 19.81 11.94
C ASN A 208 -17.00 18.90 10.99
N ASN A 209 -18.26 19.23 10.73
CA ASN A 209 -19.15 18.44 9.89
C ASN A 209 -18.72 18.36 8.41
N GLU A 210 -17.84 19.24 7.95
CA GLU A 210 -17.26 19.19 6.62
C GLU A 210 -16.12 18.16 6.50
N LYS A 211 -15.59 17.67 7.64
CA LYS A 211 -14.37 16.85 7.72
C LYS A 211 -14.57 15.60 8.57
N ILE A 212 -15.48 14.73 8.12
CA ILE A 212 -15.70 13.40 8.71
C ILE A 212 -15.15 12.37 7.74
N TYR A 213 -14.21 11.56 8.20
CA TYR A 213 -13.51 10.56 7.41
C TYR A 213 -13.73 9.17 8.00
N ILE A 214 -13.68 8.17 7.13
CA ILE A 214 -13.80 6.77 7.53
C ILE A 214 -12.70 5.94 6.89
N ALA A 215 -12.06 5.10 7.69
CA ALA A 215 -11.05 4.16 7.25
C ALA A 215 -11.51 2.73 7.58
N GLY A 216 -11.10 1.76 6.78
CA GLY A 216 -11.43 0.36 7.04
C GLY A 216 -10.36 -0.58 6.53
N TYR A 217 -10.22 -1.70 7.23
CA TYR A 217 -9.31 -2.76 6.85
C TYR A 217 -10.06 -4.07 6.62
N SER A 218 -9.74 -4.75 5.50
CA SER A 218 -10.37 -6.02 5.15
C SER A 218 -11.89 -5.88 5.11
N GLU A 219 -12.67 -6.64 5.86
CA GLU A 219 -14.14 -6.50 5.96
C GLU A 219 -14.59 -5.08 6.37
N GLY A 220 -13.79 -4.37 7.17
CA GLY A 220 -14.08 -2.97 7.52
C GLY A 220 -14.19 -2.05 6.32
N THR A 221 -13.48 -2.35 5.24
CA THR A 221 -13.55 -1.61 3.97
C THR A 221 -14.94 -1.69 3.34
N GLU A 222 -15.58 -2.86 3.37
CA GLU A 222 -16.94 -3.05 2.87
C GLU A 222 -17.95 -2.18 3.63
N GLY A 223 -17.77 -2.10 4.97
CA GLY A 223 -18.54 -1.21 5.83
C GLY A 223 -18.35 0.27 5.48
N CYS A 224 -17.12 0.70 5.17
CA CYS A 224 -16.84 2.07 4.75
C CYS A 224 -17.61 2.44 3.48
N TYR A 225 -17.54 1.61 2.45
CA TYR A 225 -18.28 1.86 1.21
C TYR A 225 -19.78 1.88 1.44
N LYS A 226 -20.30 0.96 2.25
CA LYS A 226 -21.74 0.87 2.51
C LYS A 226 -22.24 2.10 3.26
N VAL A 227 -21.62 2.51 4.37
CA VAL A 227 -22.10 3.64 5.15
C VAL A 227 -21.99 4.97 4.39
N VAL A 228 -20.93 5.14 3.57
CA VAL A 228 -20.79 6.34 2.74
C VAL A 228 -21.80 6.35 1.61
N SER A 229 -22.10 5.20 0.99
CA SER A 229 -23.14 5.12 -0.03
C SER A 229 -24.54 5.46 0.50
N ASP A 230 -24.85 5.07 1.74
CA ASP A 230 -26.10 5.39 2.40
C ASP A 230 -26.18 6.86 2.85
N ASN A 231 -25.04 7.46 3.18
CA ASN A 231 -24.93 8.81 3.73
C ASN A 231 -23.88 9.67 2.97
N PRO A 232 -24.04 9.86 1.65
CA PRO A 232 -22.99 10.47 0.81
C PRO A 232 -22.74 11.96 1.14
N ASP A 233 -23.67 12.63 1.80
CA ASP A 233 -23.53 14.04 2.19
C ASP A 233 -22.82 14.23 3.54
N LYS A 234 -22.33 13.16 4.18
CA LYS A 234 -21.75 13.22 5.53
C LYS A 234 -20.25 12.97 5.57
N TYR A 235 -19.74 12.10 4.71
CA TYR A 235 -18.35 11.67 4.75
C TYR A 235 -17.52 12.31 3.63
N ALA A 236 -16.44 13.00 4.03
CA ALA A 236 -15.56 13.69 3.10
C ALA A 236 -14.50 12.77 2.48
N GLY A 237 -14.15 11.67 3.14
CA GLY A 237 -13.13 10.76 2.63
C GLY A 237 -13.20 9.35 3.19
N ILE A 238 -12.76 8.38 2.38
CA ILE A 238 -12.62 6.96 2.68
C ILE A 238 -11.14 6.58 2.52
N ILE A 239 -10.60 5.82 3.49
CA ILE A 239 -9.36 5.05 3.32
C ILE A 239 -9.73 3.57 3.37
N ALA A 240 -9.60 2.89 2.24
CA ALA A 240 -9.94 1.48 2.06
C ALA A 240 -8.67 0.64 1.97
N ILE A 241 -8.43 -0.26 2.93
CA ILE A 241 -7.18 -1.00 3.05
C ILE A 241 -7.46 -2.49 2.91
N ALA A 242 -6.87 -3.14 1.89
CA ALA A 242 -6.92 -4.58 1.65
C ALA A 242 -8.33 -5.19 1.81
N GLY A 243 -9.34 -4.57 1.22
CA GLY A 243 -10.71 -5.04 1.36
C GLY A 243 -11.48 -5.05 0.04
N LYS A 244 -12.58 -5.76 0.02
CA LYS A 244 -13.47 -5.83 -1.13
C LYS A 244 -14.29 -4.55 -1.30
N GLY A 245 -14.62 -4.22 -2.54
CA GLY A 245 -15.51 -3.13 -2.89
C GLY A 245 -16.71 -3.63 -3.68
N ASP A 246 -17.91 -3.17 -3.32
CA ASP A 246 -19.10 -3.40 -4.12
C ASP A 246 -19.27 -2.26 -5.14
N ALA A 247 -18.98 -2.55 -6.41
CA ALA A 247 -19.09 -1.59 -7.51
C ALA A 247 -20.50 -0.99 -7.66
N THR A 248 -21.55 -1.65 -7.17
CA THR A 248 -22.93 -1.13 -7.22
C THR A 248 -23.13 0.11 -6.33
N LEU A 249 -22.27 0.31 -5.33
CA LEU A 249 -22.30 1.46 -4.42
C LEU A 249 -21.61 2.70 -5.01
N ALA A 250 -20.85 2.53 -6.09
CA ALA A 250 -19.99 3.58 -6.64
C ALA A 250 -20.77 4.82 -7.07
N GLN A 251 -21.96 4.68 -7.66
CA GLN A 251 -22.77 5.81 -8.09
C GLN A 251 -23.14 6.74 -6.92
N ALA A 252 -23.53 6.17 -5.79
CA ALA A 252 -23.89 6.95 -4.60
C ALA A 252 -22.68 7.66 -4.00
N ILE A 253 -21.53 6.98 -3.90
CA ILE A 253 -20.27 7.54 -3.39
C ILE A 253 -19.75 8.65 -4.31
N ALA A 254 -19.79 8.44 -5.63
CA ALA A 254 -19.34 9.41 -6.62
C ALA A 254 -20.21 10.67 -6.73
N LYS A 255 -21.45 10.62 -6.22
CA LYS A 255 -22.42 11.73 -6.31
C LYS A 255 -21.85 13.04 -5.76
N ASN A 256 -21.20 12.97 -4.61
CA ASN A 256 -20.57 14.12 -3.96
C ASN A 256 -19.06 14.14 -4.13
N ASN A 257 -18.52 13.30 -5.01
CA ASN A 257 -17.09 13.19 -5.28
C ASN A 257 -16.28 12.97 -4.00
N THR A 258 -16.79 12.16 -3.07
CA THR A 258 -16.10 11.78 -1.84
C THR A 258 -14.70 11.30 -2.16
N GLY A 259 -13.70 11.75 -1.40
CA GLY A 259 -12.32 11.28 -1.57
C GLY A 259 -12.23 9.79 -1.26
N VAL A 260 -11.65 8.99 -2.14
CA VAL A 260 -11.46 7.55 -1.91
C VAL A 260 -10.01 7.18 -2.16
N MET A 261 -9.32 6.72 -1.11
CA MET A 261 -7.98 6.15 -1.20
C MET A 261 -8.06 4.65 -1.01
N ILE A 262 -7.62 3.89 -2.00
CA ILE A 262 -7.64 2.43 -2.00
C ILE A 262 -6.20 1.92 -1.93
N PHE A 263 -5.91 1.10 -0.92
CA PHE A 263 -4.66 0.36 -0.80
C PHE A 263 -4.91 -1.12 -1.02
N ALA A 264 -4.08 -1.74 -1.85
CA ALA A 264 -4.11 -3.17 -2.11
C ALA A 264 -2.71 -3.77 -1.94
N GLY A 265 -2.61 -4.96 -1.37
CA GLY A 265 -1.38 -5.73 -1.38
C GLY A 265 -1.17 -6.38 -2.74
N GLY A 266 0.02 -6.21 -3.33
CA GLY A 266 0.30 -6.77 -4.67
C GLY A 266 0.24 -8.30 -4.72
N GLU A 267 0.40 -8.97 -3.58
CA GLU A 267 0.35 -10.42 -3.41
C GLU A 267 -0.87 -10.90 -2.60
N ASP A 268 -1.87 -10.02 -2.41
CA ASP A 268 -3.13 -10.37 -1.74
C ASP A 268 -3.99 -11.31 -2.60
N ASP A 269 -5.05 -11.85 -2.02
CA ASP A 269 -6.00 -12.70 -2.71
C ASP A 269 -6.54 -11.99 -3.97
N THR A 270 -6.56 -12.72 -5.08
CA THR A 270 -7.02 -12.22 -6.39
C THR A 270 -8.45 -11.66 -6.31
N GLU A 271 -9.33 -12.29 -5.54
CA GLU A 271 -10.72 -11.82 -5.40
C GLU A 271 -10.78 -10.45 -4.72
N ILE A 272 -9.93 -10.20 -3.71
CA ILE A 272 -9.83 -8.92 -3.02
C ILE A 272 -9.29 -7.86 -3.97
N ASN A 273 -8.20 -8.17 -4.67
CA ASN A 273 -7.56 -7.25 -5.61
C ASN A 273 -8.48 -6.91 -6.80
N ASP A 274 -9.15 -7.90 -7.38
CA ASP A 274 -10.07 -7.66 -8.49
C ASP A 274 -11.29 -6.84 -8.05
N SER A 275 -11.83 -7.11 -6.87
CA SER A 275 -12.95 -6.36 -6.29
C SER A 275 -12.56 -4.91 -5.98
N SER A 276 -11.37 -4.66 -5.43
CA SER A 276 -10.87 -3.31 -5.15
C SER A 276 -10.61 -2.51 -6.43
N LYS A 277 -10.13 -3.14 -7.50
CA LYS A 277 -10.00 -2.52 -8.82
C LYS A 277 -11.37 -2.24 -9.47
N ALA A 278 -12.34 -3.15 -9.29
CA ALA A 278 -13.67 -2.98 -9.83
C ALA A 278 -14.38 -1.76 -9.25
N ILE A 279 -14.32 -1.54 -7.94
CA ILE A 279 -14.93 -0.34 -7.34
C ILE A 279 -14.19 0.94 -7.74
N TYR A 280 -12.85 0.91 -7.85
CA TYR A 280 -12.09 2.06 -8.39
C TYR A 280 -12.62 2.48 -9.76
N LYS A 281 -12.71 1.52 -10.70
CA LYS A 281 -13.20 1.77 -12.06
C LYS A 281 -14.65 2.29 -12.04
N ALA A 282 -15.51 1.65 -11.28
CA ALA A 282 -16.90 2.08 -11.16
C ALA A 282 -17.02 3.51 -10.59
N LEU A 283 -16.20 3.90 -9.63
CA LEU A 283 -16.15 5.28 -9.11
C LEU A 283 -15.76 6.27 -10.20
N VAL A 284 -14.69 5.98 -10.95
CA VAL A 284 -14.21 6.83 -12.06
C VAL A 284 -15.26 6.92 -13.17
N GLU A 285 -15.87 5.80 -13.59
CA GLU A 285 -16.95 5.75 -14.59
C GLU A 285 -18.20 6.56 -14.17
N ASN A 286 -18.47 6.64 -12.86
CA ASN A 286 -19.52 7.50 -12.31
C ASN A 286 -19.07 8.96 -12.09
N GLY A 287 -17.92 9.33 -12.61
CA GLY A 287 -17.39 10.69 -12.63
C GLY A 287 -16.78 11.16 -11.31
N ALA A 288 -16.31 10.24 -10.45
CA ALA A 288 -15.49 10.62 -9.31
C ALA A 288 -14.09 11.06 -9.78
N THR A 289 -13.63 12.20 -9.28
CA THR A 289 -12.30 12.76 -9.59
C THR A 289 -11.34 12.70 -8.41
N ASN A 290 -11.80 12.33 -7.22
CA ASN A 290 -11.04 12.23 -5.98
C ASN A 290 -10.73 10.78 -5.59
N VAL A 291 -10.42 9.91 -6.56
CA VAL A 291 -10.13 8.49 -6.31
C VAL A 291 -8.66 8.22 -6.59
N GLU A 292 -8.01 7.55 -5.64
CA GLU A 292 -6.60 7.14 -5.71
C GLU A 292 -6.51 5.64 -5.45
N TYR A 293 -5.62 4.94 -6.14
CA TYR A 293 -5.35 3.52 -5.95
C TYR A 293 -3.85 3.29 -5.84
N LYS A 294 -3.39 2.68 -4.75
CA LYS A 294 -1.99 2.34 -4.54
C LYS A 294 -1.84 0.85 -4.25
N GLU A 295 -1.04 0.19 -5.08
CA GLU A 295 -0.65 -1.20 -4.88
C GLU A 295 0.69 -1.24 -4.12
N ILE A 296 0.73 -1.97 -3.02
CA ILE A 296 1.95 -2.16 -2.21
C ILE A 296 2.60 -3.47 -2.67
N TYR A 297 3.70 -3.36 -3.39
CA TYR A 297 4.39 -4.51 -3.96
C TYR A 297 5.04 -5.39 -2.90
N GLY A 298 4.98 -6.71 -3.13
CA GLY A 298 5.61 -7.71 -2.28
C GLY A 298 4.88 -7.97 -0.96
N GLU A 299 3.75 -7.31 -0.74
CA GLU A 299 2.92 -7.53 0.43
C GLU A 299 1.58 -8.18 0.05
N GLY A 300 1.12 -9.09 0.91
CA GLY A 300 -0.19 -9.74 0.79
C GLY A 300 -1.28 -8.94 1.52
N HIS A 301 -2.18 -9.65 2.21
CA HIS A 301 -3.32 -9.03 2.89
C HIS A 301 -2.94 -8.05 4.01
N ASN A 302 -1.84 -8.29 4.72
CA ASN A 302 -1.45 -7.53 5.92
C ASN A 302 -0.64 -6.28 5.60
N ILE A 303 -1.29 -5.27 5.03
CA ILE A 303 -0.67 -4.00 4.60
C ILE A 303 -1.03 -2.79 5.47
N LEU A 304 -1.66 -2.99 6.63
CA LEU A 304 -2.11 -1.87 7.49
C LEU A 304 -0.99 -0.88 7.80
N LYS A 305 0.14 -1.41 8.24
CA LYS A 305 1.30 -0.58 8.61
C LYS A 305 1.87 0.16 7.41
N SER A 306 2.02 -0.50 6.29
CA SER A 306 2.56 0.09 5.06
C SER A 306 1.61 1.16 4.49
N ALA A 307 0.29 0.87 4.50
CA ALA A 307 -0.71 1.85 4.10
C ALA A 307 -0.70 3.10 5.01
N ALA A 308 -0.68 2.92 6.33
CA ALA A 308 -0.64 4.03 7.29
C ALA A 308 0.64 4.88 7.19
N ASN A 309 1.77 4.27 6.81
CA ASN A 309 3.05 4.97 6.63
C ASN A 309 3.25 5.54 5.22
N THR A 310 2.28 5.36 4.30
CA THR A 310 2.41 5.91 2.95
C THR A 310 2.50 7.43 2.97
N SER A 311 3.56 7.95 2.34
CA SER A 311 3.84 9.38 2.26
C SER A 311 2.68 10.16 1.63
N GLY A 312 2.31 11.28 2.25
CA GLY A 312 1.21 12.13 1.78
C GLY A 312 -0.20 11.64 2.12
N LEU A 313 -0.38 10.47 2.78
CA LEU A 313 -1.71 9.94 3.10
C LEU A 313 -2.54 10.91 3.95
N LEU A 314 -1.98 11.39 5.05
CA LEU A 314 -2.71 12.28 5.96
C LEU A 314 -2.92 13.67 5.35
N ASP A 315 -1.95 14.19 4.60
CA ASP A 315 -2.12 15.45 3.86
C ASP A 315 -3.24 15.33 2.83
N TRP A 316 -3.27 14.20 2.11
CA TRP A 316 -4.35 13.90 1.16
C TRP A 316 -5.70 13.82 1.87
N LEU A 317 -5.79 13.11 3.00
CA LEU A 317 -7.04 12.94 3.76
C LEU A 317 -7.57 14.27 4.28
N PHE A 318 -6.75 15.03 5.02
CA PHE A 318 -7.17 16.27 5.67
C PHE A 318 -7.42 17.43 4.69
N ALA A 319 -6.95 17.31 3.44
CA ALA A 319 -7.33 18.21 2.35
C ALA A 319 -8.77 17.99 1.86
N LYS A 320 -9.41 16.83 2.16
CA LYS A 320 -10.80 16.57 1.74
C LYS A 320 -11.79 17.26 2.66
N ASN A 321 -12.83 17.84 2.06
CA ASN A 321 -14.00 18.34 2.76
C ASN A 321 -15.22 18.27 1.85
N LEU A 322 -16.42 18.26 2.42
CA LEU A 322 -17.66 18.06 1.66
C LEU A 322 -17.93 19.15 0.63
N THR A 323 -17.58 20.40 0.94
CA THR A 323 -17.79 21.54 0.03
C THR A 323 -16.87 21.46 -1.18
N ASP A 324 -15.57 21.30 -0.97
CA ASP A 324 -14.59 21.27 -2.05
C ASP A 324 -14.72 19.98 -2.90
N ASN A 325 -15.07 18.86 -2.28
CA ASN A 325 -15.30 17.60 -2.98
C ASN A 325 -16.38 17.73 -4.08
N LYS A 326 -17.44 18.50 -3.83
CA LYS A 326 -18.50 18.74 -4.82
C LYS A 326 -18.04 19.54 -6.04
N THR A 327 -16.92 20.24 -5.91
CA THR A 327 -16.30 20.97 -7.03
C THR A 327 -15.45 20.00 -7.82
N LYS A 328 -16.04 19.38 -8.84
CA LYS A 328 -15.32 18.48 -9.76
C LYS A 328 -14.33 19.29 -10.59
N ASN A 329 -13.12 19.43 -10.12
CA ASN A 329 -12.06 20.10 -10.87
C ASN A 329 -11.43 19.11 -11.86
N THR A 330 -11.26 19.55 -13.10
CA THR A 330 -10.46 18.82 -14.08
C THR A 330 -9.02 18.73 -13.54
N LYS A 331 -8.51 17.53 -13.40
CA LYS A 331 -7.11 17.32 -13.00
C LYS A 331 -6.19 17.62 -14.17
N THR A 332 -5.25 18.54 -13.98
CA THR A 332 -4.17 18.77 -14.95
C THR A 332 -2.99 17.88 -14.59
N VAL A 333 -2.44 17.18 -15.57
CA VAL A 333 -1.28 16.29 -15.42
C VAL A 333 -0.32 16.50 -16.59
N ASP A 334 0.94 16.13 -16.38
CA ASP A 334 1.89 15.94 -17.47
C ASP A 334 2.07 14.44 -17.73
N LEU A 335 2.21 14.06 -18.99
CA LEU A 335 2.35 12.68 -19.41
C LEU A 335 3.81 12.42 -19.78
N ALA A 336 4.45 11.45 -19.13
CA ALA A 336 5.83 11.08 -19.38
C ALA A 336 5.96 9.63 -19.85
N ILE A 337 6.74 9.40 -20.92
CA ILE A 337 7.17 8.06 -21.30
C ILE A 337 8.63 7.84 -20.90
N PHE A 338 8.89 6.77 -20.14
CA PHE A 338 10.21 6.39 -19.66
C PHE A 338 10.77 5.30 -20.57
N MET A 339 11.80 5.65 -21.36
CA MET A 339 12.39 4.77 -22.38
C MET A 339 13.89 4.61 -22.14
N GLY A 340 14.42 3.48 -22.53
CA GLY A 340 15.83 3.18 -22.39
C GLY A 340 16.09 1.72 -21.99
N GLN A 341 17.19 1.47 -21.30
CA GLN A 341 17.58 0.11 -20.95
C GLN A 341 17.52 -0.16 -19.42
N SER A 342 18.36 -1.04 -18.93
CA SER A 342 18.30 -1.57 -17.56
C SER A 342 18.27 -0.51 -16.45
N ASN A 343 19.04 0.58 -16.59
CA ASN A 343 19.05 1.65 -15.59
C ASN A 343 17.75 2.46 -15.58
N MET A 344 17.07 2.58 -16.71
CA MET A 344 15.72 3.14 -16.75
C MET A 344 14.67 2.17 -16.19
N ALA A 345 14.88 0.87 -16.32
CA ALA A 345 13.99 -0.17 -15.80
C ALA A 345 14.12 -0.35 -14.27
N GLY A 346 15.17 0.20 -13.66
CA GLY A 346 15.46 0.08 -12.24
C GLY A 346 16.52 -1.00 -11.94
N ARG A 347 17.68 -0.55 -11.43
CA ARG A 347 18.81 -1.38 -10.97
C ARG A 347 19.46 -0.80 -9.71
N GLY A 348 18.89 0.26 -9.14
CA GLY A 348 19.31 0.84 -7.88
C GLY A 348 18.95 -0.04 -6.69
N GLU A 349 19.51 0.25 -5.52
CA GLU A 349 19.11 -0.41 -4.28
C GLU A 349 17.67 0.02 -3.91
N TYR A 350 16.80 -0.96 -3.71
CA TYR A 350 15.40 -0.69 -3.35
C TYR A 350 15.27 0.12 -2.05
N ALA A 351 16.15 -0.15 -1.07
CA ALA A 351 16.15 0.56 0.21
C ALA A 351 16.48 2.05 0.09
N ASP A 352 17.15 2.47 -1.00
CA ASP A 352 17.50 3.86 -1.28
C ASP A 352 16.47 4.56 -2.17
N ALA A 353 15.45 3.84 -2.63
CA ALA A 353 14.41 4.39 -3.49
C ALA A 353 13.56 5.43 -2.72
N THR A 354 13.37 6.59 -3.34
CA THR A 354 12.55 7.65 -2.77
C THR A 354 11.06 7.31 -2.95
N GLU A 355 10.29 7.35 -1.88
CA GLU A 355 8.85 7.17 -2.00
C GLU A 355 8.21 8.35 -2.75
N CYS A 356 7.25 8.05 -3.64
CA CYS A 356 6.43 9.05 -4.30
C CYS A 356 5.15 9.28 -3.48
N PRO A 357 4.93 10.49 -2.93
CA PRO A 357 3.74 10.80 -2.15
C PRO A 357 2.45 10.68 -2.96
N ILE A 358 1.34 10.44 -2.29
CA ILE A 358 0.01 10.38 -2.91
C ILE A 358 -0.28 11.70 -3.64
N GLY A 359 -0.74 11.60 -4.88
CA GLY A 359 -1.11 12.76 -5.71
C GLY A 359 0.04 13.46 -6.43
N VAL A 360 1.29 13.02 -6.24
CA VAL A 360 2.49 13.60 -6.88
C VAL A 360 2.82 12.91 -8.20
N GLY A 361 2.65 11.60 -8.26
CA GLY A 361 2.93 10.82 -9.47
C GLY A 361 2.03 9.61 -9.60
N TYR A 362 1.78 9.24 -10.83
CA TYR A 362 0.94 8.10 -11.20
C TYR A 362 1.66 7.19 -12.20
N GLU A 363 1.36 5.91 -12.13
CA GLU A 363 1.74 4.92 -13.13
C GLU A 363 0.52 4.55 -13.97
N PHE A 364 0.65 4.66 -15.30
CA PHE A 364 -0.30 4.07 -16.23
C PHE A 364 0.27 2.76 -16.79
N ARG A 365 -0.36 1.66 -16.46
CA ARG A 365 0.07 0.30 -16.83
C ARG A 365 -0.49 -0.12 -18.17
N SER A 366 0.11 0.38 -19.23
CA SER A 366 -0.37 0.23 -20.62
C SER A 366 -0.49 -1.21 -21.11
N VAL A 367 0.20 -2.16 -20.49
CA VAL A 367 0.21 -3.58 -20.87
C VAL A 367 -0.62 -4.43 -19.90
N SER A 368 -0.38 -4.26 -18.61
CA SER A 368 -1.00 -5.13 -17.60
C SER A 368 -2.38 -4.64 -17.13
N ASN A 369 -2.64 -3.33 -17.20
CA ASN A 369 -3.92 -2.76 -16.76
C ASN A 369 -4.13 -1.34 -17.31
N ALA A 370 -4.63 -1.25 -18.54
CA ALA A 370 -4.75 0.02 -19.28
C ALA A 370 -6.06 0.80 -19.00
N ASP A 371 -6.76 0.49 -17.95
CA ASP A 371 -8.07 1.08 -17.63
C ASP A 371 -8.13 1.75 -16.25
N MET A 372 -6.97 2.00 -15.62
CA MET A 372 -6.87 2.73 -14.37
C MET A 372 -5.49 3.38 -14.16
N LEU A 373 -5.41 4.33 -13.22
CA LEU A 373 -4.16 4.87 -12.72
C LEU A 373 -3.80 4.25 -11.37
N PHE A 374 -2.51 4.05 -11.17
CA PHE A 374 -1.92 3.60 -9.92
C PHE A 374 -1.06 4.71 -9.32
N GLY A 375 -1.14 4.94 -8.02
CA GLY A 375 -0.11 5.72 -7.33
C GLY A 375 1.24 5.03 -7.50
N VAL A 376 2.30 5.80 -7.74
CA VAL A 376 3.63 5.23 -8.00
C VAL A 376 4.11 4.40 -6.83
N SER A 377 4.57 3.18 -7.13
CA SER A 377 5.25 2.28 -6.22
C SER A 377 6.57 1.81 -6.84
N GLU A 378 7.61 1.68 -6.02
CA GLU A 378 8.88 1.15 -6.47
C GLU A 378 8.89 -0.40 -6.53
N PRO A 379 9.55 -0.99 -7.51
CA PRO A 379 10.12 -0.34 -8.69
C PRO A 379 9.04 0.05 -9.70
N PHE A 380 9.13 1.25 -10.25
CA PHE A 380 8.20 1.73 -11.26
C PHE A 380 8.14 0.82 -12.49
N GLY A 381 6.95 0.53 -12.97
CA GLY A 381 6.77 -0.32 -14.15
C GLY A 381 7.00 -1.82 -13.91
N LYS A 382 7.01 -2.29 -12.67
CA LYS A 382 7.17 -3.71 -12.32
C LYS A 382 6.16 -4.60 -13.03
N SER A 383 4.93 -4.15 -13.16
CA SER A 383 3.84 -4.89 -13.81
C SER A 383 3.79 -4.71 -15.33
N GLU A 384 4.60 -3.84 -15.89
CA GLU A 384 4.65 -3.52 -17.33
C GLU A 384 5.62 -4.43 -18.06
N ASN A 385 5.35 -5.69 -18.09
CA ASN A 385 6.21 -6.72 -18.63
C ASN A 385 6.86 -6.34 -19.97
N ASN A 386 8.10 -5.94 -19.89
CA ASN A 386 8.96 -5.67 -21.03
C ASN A 386 10.00 -6.76 -21.21
N ASP A 387 9.58 -8.00 -21.16
CA ASP A 387 10.44 -9.15 -21.35
C ASP A 387 11.32 -9.56 -20.14
N SER A 388 12.52 -9.98 -20.48
CA SER A 388 13.55 -10.47 -19.56
C SER A 388 13.92 -9.56 -18.38
N ILE A 389 13.38 -8.34 -18.29
CA ILE A 389 13.57 -7.49 -17.12
C ILE A 389 12.62 -7.85 -16.00
N ASN A 390 11.42 -8.25 -16.36
CA ASN A 390 10.46 -8.83 -15.43
C ASN A 390 10.66 -10.32 -15.25
N ASP A 391 11.61 -10.86 -15.96
CA ASP A 391 12.10 -12.17 -15.68
C ASP A 391 12.57 -12.16 -14.23
N ASN A 392 11.84 -12.84 -13.33
CA ASN A 392 12.22 -13.13 -11.95
C ASN A 392 13.60 -13.77 -11.88
N GLY A 393 14.33 -13.71 -12.99
CA GLY A 393 15.54 -14.42 -13.27
C GLY A 393 15.32 -15.92 -13.09
N SER A 394 15.95 -16.72 -13.86
CA SER A 394 15.98 -18.18 -13.71
C SER A 394 16.29 -18.66 -12.28
N ASN A 395 16.56 -17.76 -11.35
CA ASN A 395 16.88 -17.99 -9.95
C ASN A 395 15.83 -17.41 -8.96
N GLY A 396 14.67 -16.95 -9.41
CA GLY A 396 13.62 -16.39 -8.54
C GLY A 396 13.97 -15.05 -7.89
N VAL A 397 15.01 -14.37 -8.36
CA VAL A 397 15.37 -13.04 -7.86
C VAL A 397 14.79 -12.00 -8.82
N ASP A 398 13.92 -11.15 -8.31
CA ASP A 398 13.44 -9.99 -9.05
C ASP A 398 14.64 -9.09 -9.38
N ARG A 399 14.85 -8.86 -10.67
CA ARG A 399 15.96 -8.01 -11.13
C ARG A 399 15.61 -6.54 -11.17
N ARG A 400 14.35 -6.20 -10.95
CA ARG A 400 13.96 -4.82 -10.75
C ARG A 400 14.13 -4.47 -9.29
N SER A 401 14.82 -3.41 -9.08
CA SER A 401 15.05 -2.77 -7.78
C SER A 401 14.76 -1.28 -7.90
N GLY A 402 15.22 -0.42 -7.02
CA GLY A 402 14.94 1.00 -7.09
C GLY A 402 15.28 1.65 -8.42
N ASP A 403 14.51 2.62 -8.83
CA ASP A 403 14.73 3.44 -10.02
C ASP A 403 14.70 4.95 -9.72
N MET A 404 14.81 5.77 -10.75
CA MET A 404 14.86 7.22 -10.60
C MET A 404 13.50 7.91 -10.71
N VAL A 405 12.45 7.17 -11.06
CA VAL A 405 11.18 7.76 -11.50
C VAL A 405 10.50 8.50 -10.36
N SER A 406 10.41 7.88 -9.17
CA SER A 406 9.82 8.54 -8.00
C SER A 406 10.55 9.83 -7.62
N SER A 407 11.88 9.82 -7.63
CA SER A 407 12.69 11.03 -7.34
C SER A 407 12.49 12.12 -8.40
N LEU A 408 12.38 11.73 -9.67
CA LEU A 408 12.09 12.67 -10.75
C LEU A 408 10.70 13.28 -10.57
N MET A 409 9.68 12.48 -10.33
CA MET A 409 8.31 12.95 -10.14
C MET A 409 8.19 13.89 -8.94
N ASN A 410 8.86 13.57 -7.82
CA ASN A 410 8.89 14.41 -6.62
C ASN A 410 9.51 15.78 -6.92
N SER A 411 10.67 15.79 -7.57
CA SER A 411 11.37 17.03 -7.93
C SER A 411 10.58 17.85 -8.92
N TYR A 412 9.98 17.21 -9.92
CA TYR A 412 9.15 17.86 -10.91
C TYR A 412 7.91 18.52 -10.29
N TYR A 413 7.21 17.77 -9.43
CA TYR A 413 6.04 18.29 -8.73
C TYR A 413 6.39 19.45 -7.79
N ALA A 414 7.51 19.36 -7.09
CA ALA A 414 7.97 20.44 -6.21
C ALA A 414 8.21 21.77 -6.97
N GLU A 415 8.65 21.69 -8.22
CA GLU A 415 8.91 22.89 -9.06
C GLU A 415 7.66 23.37 -9.80
N THR A 416 6.79 22.47 -10.23
CA THR A 416 5.69 22.80 -11.15
C THR A 416 4.31 22.78 -10.49
N GLY A 417 4.13 22.02 -9.42
CA GLY A 417 2.82 21.72 -8.83
C GLY A 417 1.93 20.83 -9.71
N VAL A 418 2.48 20.27 -10.81
CA VAL A 418 1.74 19.41 -11.74
C VAL A 418 2.21 17.95 -11.59
N PRO A 419 1.31 17.01 -11.27
CA PRO A 419 1.68 15.61 -11.17
C PRO A 419 1.99 15.00 -12.54
N ILE A 420 2.90 14.01 -12.54
CA ILE A 420 3.24 13.24 -13.74
C ILE A 420 2.46 11.93 -13.76
N VAL A 421 1.89 11.61 -14.92
CA VAL A 421 1.47 10.24 -15.25
C VAL A 421 2.58 9.59 -16.07
N GLY A 422 3.20 8.56 -15.51
CA GLY A 422 4.33 7.86 -16.11
C GLY A 422 3.90 6.60 -16.85
N VAL A 423 4.50 6.38 -18.01
CA VAL A 423 4.35 5.17 -18.83
C VAL A 423 5.72 4.50 -18.96
N GLN A 424 5.85 3.28 -18.47
CA GLN A 424 7.09 2.52 -18.58
C GLN A 424 7.19 1.83 -19.94
N ALA A 425 8.31 2.04 -20.65
CA ALA A 425 8.61 1.42 -21.93
C ALA A 425 10.09 0.98 -22.05
N SER A 426 10.84 0.95 -20.96
CA SER A 426 12.25 0.56 -20.96
C SER A 426 12.46 -0.93 -21.11
N ARG A 427 13.64 -1.34 -21.66
CA ARG A 427 14.00 -2.75 -21.85
C ARG A 427 15.48 -2.98 -21.61
N GLY A 428 15.85 -3.86 -20.66
CA GLY A 428 17.23 -4.17 -20.32
C GLY A 428 18.02 -4.83 -21.44
N GLY A 429 19.33 -4.55 -21.47
CA GLY A 429 20.27 -5.12 -22.44
C GLY A 429 20.08 -4.63 -23.87
N THR A 430 19.24 -3.63 -24.13
CA THR A 430 18.96 -3.16 -25.48
C THR A 430 19.96 -2.11 -25.96
N ASN A 431 20.36 -2.21 -27.21
CA ASN A 431 21.14 -1.17 -27.90
C ASN A 431 20.24 -0.26 -28.72
N ILE A 432 20.80 0.82 -29.27
CA ILE A 432 20.06 1.81 -30.04
C ILE A 432 19.39 1.25 -31.31
N GLY A 433 19.98 0.21 -31.91
CA GLY A 433 19.41 -0.46 -33.07
C GLY A 433 18.06 -1.12 -32.77
N TYR A 434 17.89 -1.68 -31.57
CA TYR A 434 16.62 -2.20 -31.10
C TYR A 434 15.52 -1.12 -31.14
N TRP A 435 15.79 0.03 -30.56
CA TRP A 435 14.86 1.16 -30.51
C TRP A 435 14.51 1.77 -31.86
N ASN A 436 15.38 1.59 -32.87
CA ASN A 436 15.13 2.06 -34.22
C ASN A 436 14.24 1.13 -35.06
N THR A 437 13.89 -0.06 -34.58
CA THR A 437 12.97 -0.94 -35.29
C THR A 437 11.56 -0.35 -35.33
N ALA A 438 10.82 -0.63 -36.39
CA ALA A 438 9.42 -0.19 -36.51
C ALA A 438 8.56 -0.78 -35.37
N ALA A 439 8.82 -2.02 -34.97
CA ALA A 439 8.08 -2.69 -33.90
C ALA A 439 8.19 -1.91 -32.57
N GLN A 440 9.40 -1.52 -32.18
CA GLN A 440 9.60 -0.83 -30.88
C GLN A 440 9.10 0.62 -30.91
N LYS A 441 9.25 1.31 -32.03
CA LYS A 441 8.67 2.63 -32.22
C LYS A 441 7.14 2.61 -32.11
N ASN A 442 6.50 1.63 -32.76
CA ASN A 442 5.05 1.45 -32.72
C ASN A 442 4.58 1.04 -31.31
N GLU A 443 5.35 0.22 -30.60
CA GLU A 443 5.03 -0.17 -29.22
C GLU A 443 5.06 1.07 -28.29
N ALA A 444 6.13 1.86 -28.33
CA ALA A 444 6.22 3.08 -27.53
C ALA A 444 5.07 4.06 -27.85
N GLN A 445 4.75 4.24 -29.14
CA GLN A 445 3.60 5.01 -29.56
C GLN A 445 2.29 4.48 -29.00
N SER A 446 2.07 3.16 -29.08
CA SER A 446 0.83 2.53 -28.59
C SER A 446 0.64 2.75 -27.10
N ARG A 447 1.70 2.56 -26.31
CA ARG A 447 1.67 2.78 -24.84
C ARG A 447 1.35 4.24 -24.50
N LEU A 448 2.01 5.19 -25.15
CA LEU A 448 1.79 6.62 -24.93
C LEU A 448 0.38 7.04 -25.34
N THR A 449 -0.10 6.54 -26.48
CA THR A 449 -1.45 6.83 -26.99
C THR A 449 -2.53 6.26 -26.06
N ALA A 450 -2.36 5.05 -25.56
CA ALA A 450 -3.29 4.45 -24.62
C ALA A 450 -3.40 5.28 -23.32
N ALA A 451 -2.28 5.72 -22.77
CA ALA A 451 -2.27 6.58 -21.60
C ALA A 451 -2.97 7.93 -21.86
N LYS A 452 -2.65 8.57 -22.98
CA LYS A 452 -3.27 9.84 -23.36
C LYS A 452 -4.79 9.69 -23.51
N THR A 453 -5.24 8.67 -24.24
CA THR A 453 -6.66 8.40 -24.45
C THR A 453 -7.36 8.16 -23.10
N TYR A 454 -6.79 7.31 -22.24
CA TYR A 454 -7.35 7.08 -20.91
C TYR A 454 -7.51 8.39 -20.12
N LEU A 455 -6.50 9.23 -20.12
CA LEU A 455 -6.52 10.51 -19.40
C LEU A 455 -7.62 11.44 -19.94
N GLU A 456 -7.70 11.61 -21.26
CA GLU A 456 -8.69 12.46 -21.91
C GLU A 456 -10.11 11.94 -21.67
N ASP A 457 -10.35 10.63 -21.79
CA ASP A 457 -11.66 9.99 -21.58
C ASP A 457 -12.14 10.09 -20.12
N ASN A 458 -11.21 10.17 -19.16
CA ASN A 458 -11.51 10.30 -17.74
C ASN A 458 -11.39 11.75 -17.20
N GLY A 459 -11.43 12.74 -18.10
CA GLY A 459 -11.55 14.15 -17.75
C GLY A 459 -10.27 14.80 -17.23
N TYR A 460 -9.10 14.23 -17.52
CA TYR A 460 -7.82 14.88 -17.25
C TYR A 460 -7.44 15.82 -18.38
N THR A 461 -6.78 16.91 -18.04
CA THR A 461 -6.10 17.78 -19.02
C THR A 461 -4.63 17.39 -19.05
N VAL A 462 -4.15 16.89 -20.19
CA VAL A 462 -2.73 16.64 -20.40
C VAL A 462 -2.09 17.95 -20.86
N ASN A 463 -1.21 18.52 -20.02
CA ASN A 463 -0.58 19.82 -20.26
C ASN A 463 0.66 19.68 -21.15
N HIS A 464 1.62 18.79 -20.77
CA HIS A 464 2.80 18.48 -21.59
C HIS A 464 2.93 16.98 -21.78
N ILE A 465 3.60 16.59 -22.87
CA ILE A 465 3.98 15.21 -23.14
C ILE A 465 5.48 15.17 -23.36
N PHE A 466 6.21 14.50 -22.50
CA PHE A 466 7.67 14.42 -22.61
C PHE A 466 8.21 13.00 -22.50
N MET A 467 9.43 12.81 -22.95
CA MET A 467 10.15 11.53 -22.88
C MET A 467 11.37 11.66 -21.98
N VAL A 468 11.59 10.69 -21.12
CA VAL A 468 12.83 10.52 -20.36
C VAL A 468 13.59 9.34 -20.94
N TRP A 469 14.80 9.59 -21.39
CA TRP A 469 15.65 8.63 -22.10
C TRP A 469 16.90 8.29 -21.28
N CYS A 470 17.05 7.02 -20.87
CA CYS A 470 18.25 6.52 -20.20
C CYS A 470 18.74 5.24 -20.90
N GLN A 471 19.69 5.41 -21.85
CA GLN A 471 20.22 4.34 -22.68
C GLN A 471 21.62 4.71 -23.18
N GLY A 472 22.47 3.75 -23.45
CA GLY A 472 23.79 3.95 -24.02
C GLY A 472 24.81 2.90 -23.60
N GLU A 473 24.56 2.19 -22.50
CA GLU A 473 25.51 1.26 -21.90
C GLU A 473 25.83 0.09 -22.85
N ALA A 474 24.80 -0.51 -23.48
CA ALA A 474 24.99 -1.58 -24.46
C ALA A 474 25.63 -1.10 -25.76
N ASP A 475 25.54 0.19 -26.09
CA ASP A 475 26.21 0.80 -27.24
C ASP A 475 27.63 1.25 -26.91
N ALA A 476 27.90 1.64 -25.65
CA ALA A 476 29.24 1.97 -25.20
C ALA A 476 30.22 0.82 -25.43
N ASP A 477 29.83 -0.42 -25.10
CA ASP A 477 30.63 -1.63 -25.40
C ASP A 477 30.94 -1.77 -26.90
N LYS A 478 29.97 -1.47 -27.76
CA LYS A 478 30.16 -1.52 -29.22
C LYS A 478 31.05 -0.38 -29.73
N ILE A 479 30.92 0.79 -29.15
CA ILE A 479 31.76 1.93 -29.50
C ILE A 479 33.20 1.67 -29.05
N TYR A 480 33.40 1.16 -27.85
CA TYR A 480 34.69 0.79 -27.32
C TYR A 480 35.38 -0.28 -28.17
N SER A 481 34.66 -1.34 -28.56
CA SER A 481 35.18 -2.39 -29.45
C SER A 481 35.36 -1.96 -30.91
N GLY A 482 34.95 -0.74 -31.26
CA GLY A 482 35.02 -0.23 -32.63
C GLY A 482 33.97 -0.82 -33.59
N SER A 483 33.03 -1.61 -33.10
CA SER A 483 31.96 -2.19 -33.92
C SER A 483 30.83 -1.19 -34.23
N GLN A 484 30.79 -0.07 -33.54
CA GLN A 484 29.87 1.04 -33.76
C GLN A 484 30.63 2.37 -33.55
N SER A 485 30.26 3.43 -34.24
CA SER A 485 30.80 4.77 -33.97
C SER A 485 29.85 5.59 -33.10
N ALA A 486 30.38 6.49 -32.28
CA ALA A 486 29.59 7.44 -31.52
C ALA A 486 28.67 8.30 -32.42
N ALA A 487 29.14 8.66 -33.64
CA ALA A 487 28.33 9.40 -34.62
C ALA A 487 27.12 8.57 -35.09
N SER A 488 27.29 7.26 -35.29
CA SER A 488 26.20 6.34 -35.64
C SER A 488 25.20 6.21 -34.51
N TYR A 489 25.66 6.04 -33.27
CA TYR A 489 24.81 6.02 -32.08
C TYR A 489 23.98 7.29 -31.99
N LYS A 490 24.62 8.46 -32.04
CA LYS A 490 23.94 9.77 -31.99
C LYS A 490 22.87 9.90 -33.08
N SER A 491 23.20 9.54 -34.35
CA SER A 491 22.24 9.61 -35.45
C SER A 491 21.02 8.70 -35.21
N GLN A 492 21.25 7.48 -34.72
CA GLN A 492 20.17 6.54 -34.44
C GLN A 492 19.30 7.00 -33.26
N THR A 493 19.89 7.59 -32.22
CA THR A 493 19.16 8.19 -31.10
C THR A 493 18.26 9.33 -31.57
N LEU A 494 18.80 10.21 -32.42
CA LEU A 494 18.01 11.27 -33.00
C LEU A 494 16.84 10.78 -33.87
N ASN A 495 17.00 9.65 -34.57
CA ASN A 495 15.90 9.04 -35.32
C ASN A 495 14.76 8.54 -34.40
N VAL A 496 15.08 8.03 -33.21
CA VAL A 496 14.07 7.67 -32.20
C VAL A 496 13.36 8.94 -31.71
N PHE A 497 14.11 9.98 -31.40
CA PHE A 497 13.57 11.24 -30.88
C PHE A 497 12.66 11.93 -31.92
N GLU A 498 13.09 12.02 -33.17
CA GLU A 498 12.25 12.58 -34.24
C GLU A 498 10.95 11.78 -34.43
N TYR A 499 11.01 10.44 -34.32
CA TYR A 499 9.80 9.63 -34.34
C TYR A 499 8.87 9.97 -33.15
N MET A 500 9.41 10.07 -31.94
CA MET A 500 8.60 10.39 -30.75
C MET A 500 7.96 11.79 -30.83
N LYS A 501 8.60 12.74 -31.48
CA LYS A 501 7.98 14.05 -31.79
C LYS A 501 6.76 13.89 -32.70
N THR A 502 6.80 12.98 -33.69
CA THR A 502 5.64 12.76 -34.58
C THR A 502 4.43 12.18 -33.85
N VAL A 503 4.63 11.56 -32.70
CA VAL A 503 3.55 11.00 -31.88
C VAL A 503 3.14 11.89 -30.70
N GLY A 504 3.63 13.13 -30.67
CA GLY A 504 3.17 14.17 -29.75
C GLY A 504 4.09 14.47 -28.56
N VAL A 505 5.28 13.86 -28.48
CA VAL A 505 6.27 14.22 -27.45
C VAL A 505 6.86 15.59 -27.79
N THR A 506 6.73 16.55 -26.87
CA THR A 506 7.23 17.92 -27.07
C THR A 506 8.66 18.09 -26.58
N ASP A 507 9.01 17.46 -25.46
CA ASP A 507 10.28 17.64 -24.77
C ASP A 507 10.94 16.29 -24.47
N MET A 508 12.28 16.28 -24.48
CA MET A 508 13.06 15.05 -24.28
C MET A 508 14.19 15.30 -23.30
N PHE A 509 14.20 14.57 -22.23
CA PHE A 509 15.23 14.61 -21.20
C PHE A 509 16.13 13.39 -21.33
N ILE A 510 17.44 13.63 -21.45
CA ILE A 510 18.44 12.57 -21.55
C ILE A 510 19.10 12.43 -20.17
N VAL A 511 19.00 11.23 -19.62
CA VAL A 511 19.72 10.86 -18.41
C VAL A 511 21.11 10.41 -18.81
N GLN A 512 22.12 11.12 -18.33
CA GLN A 512 23.50 10.72 -18.53
C GLN A 512 23.80 9.51 -17.67
N THR A 513 24.05 8.36 -18.30
CA THR A 513 24.60 7.18 -17.63
C THR A 513 26.05 7.46 -17.24
N GLY A 514 26.53 6.80 -16.16
CA GLY A 514 27.89 7.01 -15.68
C GLY A 514 28.99 6.67 -16.69
N HIS A 515 30.23 6.76 -16.25
CA HIS A 515 31.37 6.39 -17.09
C HIS A 515 31.41 4.88 -17.33
N TYR A 516 31.89 4.49 -18.52
CA TYR A 516 32.16 3.10 -18.86
C TYR A 516 33.25 2.55 -17.91
N ASN A 517 32.98 1.36 -17.30
CA ASN A 517 33.90 0.71 -16.35
C ASN A 517 35.08 -0.01 -16.99
N GLY A 518 35.39 0.21 -18.26
CA GLY A 518 36.57 -0.32 -18.90
C GLY A 518 37.71 0.71 -18.84
N ASP A 519 38.79 0.33 -18.23
CA ASP A 519 40.09 1.01 -18.09
C ASP A 519 40.16 2.47 -18.60
N ASP A 520 40.56 3.35 -17.72
CA ASP A 520 41.01 4.73 -17.91
C ASP A 520 40.90 5.30 -19.35
N LEU A 521 39.81 6.00 -19.60
CA LEU A 521 39.77 6.99 -20.67
C LEU A 521 40.15 8.36 -20.12
#